data_a36ea2988fa081f05b652880cc87d44e
#
_entry.id   a36ea2988fa081f05b652880cc87d44e
#
_cell.length_a   1.000
_cell.length_b   1.000
_cell.length_c   1.000
_cell.angle_alpha   90.00
_cell.angle_beta   90.00
_cell.angle_gamma   90.00
#
_symmetry.space_group_name_H-M   'P 1'
#
loop_
_entity.id
_entity.type
_entity.pdbx_description
1 polymer ?
#
loop_
_entity_poly.entity_id
_entity_poly.type
_entity_poly.pdbx_seq_one_letter_code
_entity_poly.pdbx_strand_id
1 'polypeptide(L)'
;MDLSESIASKSDQMDYQDFLGGDKLVTVKEVRKGPSAEQPVEVVVAEFDRPWRPAKSVRRVLVAAWGTDSTKYIGRQVLLFGDPTVKWAGKPVGGIRIKAMSGLDKPLTVMLTETRGKRAPFTVQPLPDAPAQSPYTPSQDFLALMKDATTPDEKNNVWQQATEDGADQAYLGKLKQAGS
;
A
#
# COMPACT_ATOMS: atom_id res chain seq x y z
N MET A 1 14.73 4.48 -27.85
CA MET A 1 15.57 4.46 -26.63
C MET A 1 14.67 4.92 -25.49
N ASP A 2 14.42 4.07 -24.52
CA ASP A 2 13.64 4.45 -23.34
C ASP A 2 14.57 5.13 -22.31
N LEU A 3 14.22 6.34 -21.90
CA LEU A 3 15.00 7.12 -20.94
C LEU A 3 14.59 6.86 -19.49
N SER A 4 13.55 6.07 -19.25
CA SER A 4 13.00 5.81 -17.90
C SER A 4 14.06 5.24 -16.96
N GLU A 5 14.93 4.36 -17.44
CA GLU A 5 16.03 3.80 -16.64
C GLU A 5 17.09 4.85 -16.27
N SER A 6 17.27 5.87 -17.12
CA SER A 6 18.29 6.90 -16.89
C SER A 6 17.93 7.89 -15.79
N ILE A 7 16.63 8.02 -15.49
CA ILE A 7 16.08 8.89 -14.45
C ILE A 7 15.59 8.12 -13.22
N ALA A 8 15.66 6.79 -13.25
CA ALA A 8 15.29 5.96 -12.12
C ALA A 8 16.19 6.24 -10.91
N SER A 9 15.60 6.40 -9.73
CA SER A 9 16.36 6.55 -8.51
C SER A 9 17.21 5.29 -8.26
N LYS A 10 18.48 5.47 -7.93
CA LYS A 10 19.41 4.38 -7.55
C LYS A 10 19.23 3.93 -6.09
N SER A 11 18.29 4.51 -5.37
CA SER A 11 17.99 4.17 -3.99
C SER A 11 17.42 2.76 -3.88
N ASP A 12 17.77 2.03 -2.82
CA ASP A 12 17.20 0.73 -2.46
C ASP A 12 15.84 0.84 -1.75
N GLN A 13 15.32 2.06 -1.63
CA GLN A 13 14.03 2.40 -1.04
C GLN A 13 13.34 3.49 -1.84
N MET A 14 12.04 3.65 -1.64
CA MET A 14 11.30 4.82 -2.13
C MET A 14 11.89 6.09 -1.51
N ASP A 15 12.08 7.12 -2.32
CA ASP A 15 12.63 8.40 -1.89
C ASP A 15 11.82 9.60 -2.43
N TYR A 16 12.25 10.81 -2.07
CA TYR A 16 11.60 12.05 -2.49
C TYR A 16 11.51 12.21 -4.02
N GLN A 17 12.49 11.70 -4.76
CA GLN A 17 12.53 11.84 -6.22
C GLN A 17 11.39 11.09 -6.91
N ASP A 18 10.90 10.00 -6.32
CA ASP A 18 9.77 9.24 -6.82
C ASP A 18 8.46 10.07 -6.83
N PHE A 19 8.43 11.16 -6.07
CA PHE A 19 7.25 12.03 -5.89
C PHE A 19 7.35 13.38 -6.58
N LEU A 20 8.40 13.63 -7.38
CA LEU A 20 8.54 14.88 -8.15
C LEU A 20 7.43 15.04 -9.19
N GLY A 21 6.86 13.94 -9.67
CA GLY A 21 5.73 13.92 -10.59
C GLY A 21 4.35 14.04 -9.93
N GLY A 22 4.29 14.24 -8.61
CA GLY A 22 3.04 14.39 -7.84
C GLY A 22 2.78 13.28 -6.82
N ASP A 23 1.61 13.36 -6.20
CA ASP A 23 1.17 12.42 -5.17
C ASP A 23 1.00 11.01 -5.75
N LYS A 24 1.27 9.99 -4.93
CA LYS A 24 1.12 8.57 -5.30
C LYS A 24 0.22 7.85 -4.31
N LEU A 25 -0.84 7.24 -4.82
CA LEU A 25 -1.66 6.31 -4.04
C LEU A 25 -0.95 4.96 -4.00
N VAL A 26 -0.72 4.43 -2.82
CA VAL A 26 -0.06 3.14 -2.62
C VAL A 26 -0.89 2.23 -1.72
N THR A 27 -0.82 0.93 -2.01
CA THR A 27 -1.50 -0.12 -1.26
C THR A 27 -0.48 -0.95 -0.50
N VAL A 28 -0.66 -1.08 0.81
CA VAL A 28 0.24 -1.85 1.67
C VAL A 28 0.07 -3.35 1.40
N LYS A 29 1.15 -4.02 1.01
CA LYS A 29 1.22 -5.48 0.84
C LYS A 29 1.78 -6.19 2.06
N GLU A 30 2.81 -5.62 2.65
CA GLU A 30 3.54 -6.23 3.75
C GLU A 30 4.18 -5.14 4.61
N VAL A 31 4.31 -5.39 5.90
CA VAL A 31 5.13 -4.60 6.81
C VAL A 31 6.14 -5.52 7.46
N ARG A 32 7.42 -5.21 7.33
CA ARG A 32 8.50 -6.03 7.84
C ARG A 32 9.56 -5.22 8.58
N LYS A 33 10.47 -5.92 9.23
CA LYS A 33 11.61 -5.31 9.92
C LYS A 33 12.54 -4.67 8.90
N GLY A 34 12.91 -3.42 9.15
CA GLY A 34 13.86 -2.69 8.32
C GLY A 34 15.33 -3.05 8.60
N PRO A 35 16.24 -2.53 7.77
CA PRO A 35 17.65 -2.93 7.79
C PRO A 35 18.46 -2.37 8.97
N SER A 36 18.00 -1.30 9.61
CA SER A 36 18.76 -0.63 10.67
C SER A 36 17.88 -0.07 11.78
N ALA A 37 18.51 0.34 12.88
CA ALA A 37 17.82 0.97 14.02
C ALA A 37 17.23 2.35 13.64
N GLU A 38 17.83 3.05 12.70
CA GLU A 38 17.32 4.32 12.15
C GLU A 38 16.12 4.09 11.25
N GLN A 39 16.12 2.99 10.50
CA GLN A 39 15.07 2.57 9.59
C GLN A 39 14.50 1.20 10.00
N PRO A 40 13.81 1.11 11.15
CA PRO A 40 13.43 -0.18 11.75
C PRO A 40 12.23 -0.83 11.07
N VAL A 41 11.56 -0.15 10.12
CA VAL A 41 10.35 -0.63 9.46
C VAL A 41 10.46 -0.41 7.97
N GLU A 42 10.14 -1.45 7.21
CA GLU A 42 9.89 -1.41 5.77
C GLU A 42 8.42 -1.73 5.50
N VAL A 43 7.81 -0.91 4.66
CA VAL A 43 6.46 -1.11 4.14
C VAL A 43 6.59 -1.44 2.66
N VAL A 44 6.23 -2.66 2.30
CA VAL A 44 6.16 -3.09 0.89
C VAL A 44 4.80 -2.68 0.35
N VAL A 45 4.80 -2.01 -0.79
CA VAL A 45 3.60 -1.53 -1.45
C VAL A 45 3.43 -2.17 -2.83
N ALA A 46 2.21 -2.14 -3.36
CA ALA A 46 1.91 -2.80 -4.63
C ALA A 46 2.48 -2.07 -5.84
N GLU A 47 2.57 -0.75 -5.75
CA GLU A 47 2.84 0.16 -6.87
C GLU A 47 4.33 0.44 -7.10
N PHE A 48 5.20 -0.03 -6.19
CA PHE A 48 6.66 0.14 -6.27
C PHE A 48 7.40 -1.15 -5.99
N ASP A 49 8.48 -1.39 -6.72
CA ASP A 49 9.38 -2.54 -6.51
C ASP A 49 10.29 -2.36 -5.29
N ARG A 50 10.47 -1.11 -4.84
CA ARG A 50 11.30 -0.75 -3.69
C ARG A 50 10.43 -0.49 -2.46
N PRO A 51 10.86 -0.93 -1.26
CA PRO A 51 10.09 -0.70 -0.04
C PRO A 51 10.11 0.78 0.36
N TRP A 52 9.04 1.20 1.02
CA TRP A 52 8.99 2.47 1.72
C TRP A 52 9.51 2.31 3.15
N ARG A 53 10.47 3.14 3.54
CA ARG A 53 11.00 3.20 4.90
C ARG A 53 10.53 4.50 5.57
N PRO A 54 9.37 4.48 6.25
CA PRO A 54 8.79 5.70 6.80
C PRO A 54 9.63 6.27 7.93
N ALA A 55 9.85 7.59 7.91
CA ALA A 55 10.50 8.32 8.98
C ALA A 55 9.73 8.20 10.31
N LYS A 56 10.37 8.45 11.45
CA LYS A 56 9.77 8.31 12.78
C LYS A 56 8.48 9.11 12.94
N SER A 57 8.42 10.32 12.39
CA SER A 57 7.21 11.16 12.39
C SER A 57 6.07 10.52 11.61
N VAL A 58 6.37 9.94 10.47
CA VAL A 58 5.39 9.26 9.60
C VAL A 58 4.90 7.96 10.27
N ARG A 59 5.78 7.20 10.91
CA ARG A 59 5.37 6.01 11.70
C ARG A 59 4.41 6.36 12.83
N ARG A 60 4.57 7.52 13.46
CA ARG A 60 3.62 8.01 14.47
C ARG A 60 2.24 8.27 13.89
N VAL A 61 2.16 8.78 12.67
CA VAL A 61 0.89 8.95 11.95
C VAL A 61 0.24 7.60 11.65
N LEU A 62 1.01 6.63 11.14
CA LEU A 62 0.53 5.28 10.86
C LEU A 62 -0.05 4.61 12.12
N VAL A 63 0.67 4.69 13.24
CA VAL A 63 0.22 4.12 14.51
C VAL A 63 -1.01 4.85 15.07
N ALA A 64 -1.07 6.17 14.94
CA ALA A 64 -2.23 6.94 15.38
C ALA A 64 -3.50 6.62 14.56
N ALA A 65 -3.33 6.31 13.27
CA ALA A 65 -4.42 5.99 12.36
C ALA A 65 -4.89 4.52 12.45
N TRP A 66 -3.94 3.58 12.45
CA TRP A 66 -4.23 2.14 12.29
C TRP A 66 -3.83 1.29 13.48
N GLY A 67 -3.22 1.89 14.51
CA GLY A 67 -2.76 1.19 15.70
C GLY A 67 -1.35 0.61 15.56
N THR A 68 -0.91 -0.12 16.59
CA THR A 68 0.45 -0.69 16.67
C THR A 68 0.60 -2.03 15.96
N ASP A 69 -0.51 -2.68 15.63
CA ASP A 69 -0.52 -3.98 14.96
C ASP A 69 -0.39 -3.81 13.44
N SER A 70 0.79 -4.09 12.92
CA SER A 70 1.11 -3.92 11.50
C SER A 70 0.36 -4.88 10.57
N THR A 71 -0.19 -5.97 11.08
CA THR A 71 -1.00 -6.90 10.26
C THR A 71 -2.28 -6.22 9.75
N LYS A 72 -2.80 -5.24 10.49
CA LYS A 72 -3.97 -4.44 10.12
C LYS A 72 -3.69 -3.41 9.02
N TYR A 73 -2.44 -3.23 8.64
CA TYR A 73 -2.06 -2.29 7.58
C TYR A 73 -2.21 -2.91 6.19
N ILE A 74 -2.16 -4.24 6.11
CA ILE A 74 -2.21 -4.98 4.84
C ILE A 74 -3.53 -4.71 4.12
N GLY A 75 -3.45 -4.38 2.83
CA GLY A 75 -4.59 -4.02 1.99
C GLY A 75 -5.09 -2.57 2.15
N ARG A 76 -4.58 -1.82 3.12
CA ARG A 76 -4.93 -0.41 3.29
C ARG A 76 -4.17 0.48 2.33
N GLN A 77 -4.78 1.62 2.00
CA GLN A 77 -4.24 2.58 1.05
C GLN A 77 -3.77 3.85 1.73
N VAL A 78 -2.70 4.41 1.19
CA VAL A 78 -2.10 5.66 1.65
C VAL A 78 -1.80 6.54 0.44
N LEU A 79 -2.22 7.79 0.47
CA LEU A 79 -1.80 8.80 -0.49
C LEU A 79 -0.52 9.46 0.04
N LEU A 80 0.58 9.22 -0.62
CA LEU A 80 1.90 9.75 -0.28
C LEU A 80 2.23 10.96 -1.16
N PHE A 81 2.99 11.90 -0.60
CA PHE A 81 3.52 13.05 -1.34
C PHE A 81 4.96 13.34 -0.96
N GLY A 82 5.68 13.99 -1.85
CA GLY A 82 7.03 14.50 -1.60
C GLY A 82 6.99 15.88 -0.95
N ASP A 83 7.55 15.99 0.26
CA ASP A 83 7.66 17.27 0.97
C ASP A 83 9.11 17.80 0.87
N PRO A 84 9.34 18.88 0.10
CA PRO A 84 10.68 19.44 -0.10
C PRO A 84 11.25 20.07 1.18
N THR A 85 10.40 20.35 2.17
CA THR A 85 10.82 21.02 3.42
C THR A 85 11.43 20.09 4.45
N VAL A 86 11.37 18.77 4.22
CA VAL A 86 11.99 17.78 5.11
C VAL A 86 13.48 17.96 5.12
N LYS A 87 14.04 18.12 6.33
CA LYS A 87 15.48 18.33 6.55
C LYS A 87 16.13 17.11 7.18
N TRP A 88 17.37 16.86 6.76
CA TRP A 88 18.28 15.94 7.42
C TRP A 88 19.60 16.65 7.71
N ALA A 89 20.07 16.55 8.94
CA ALA A 89 21.27 17.28 9.39
C ALA A 89 21.24 18.79 9.07
N GLY A 90 20.05 19.42 9.15
CA GLY A 90 19.84 20.85 8.88
C GLY A 90 19.73 21.23 7.39
N LYS A 91 19.97 20.30 6.46
CA LYS A 91 19.84 20.55 5.02
C LYS A 91 18.48 20.04 4.51
N PRO A 92 17.79 20.79 3.62
CA PRO A 92 16.58 20.33 2.98
C PRO A 92 16.95 19.20 1.99
N VAL A 93 16.49 17.99 2.28
CA VAL A 93 16.73 16.81 1.45
C VAL A 93 15.45 16.30 0.77
N GLY A 94 14.31 16.83 1.21
CA GLY A 94 13.01 16.29 0.85
C GLY A 94 12.70 14.97 1.57
N GLY A 95 11.44 14.61 1.61
CA GLY A 95 11.01 13.36 2.23
C GLY A 95 9.61 12.97 1.82
N ILE A 96 9.21 11.76 2.16
CA ILE A 96 7.89 11.24 1.87
C ILE A 96 6.99 11.45 3.09
N ARG A 97 5.82 12.04 2.86
CA ARG A 97 4.80 12.25 3.88
C ARG A 97 3.45 11.70 3.44
N ILE A 98 2.55 11.55 4.40
CA ILE A 98 1.19 11.05 4.18
C ILE A 98 0.25 12.25 4.00
N LYS A 99 -0.51 12.27 2.92
CA LYS A 99 -1.55 13.26 2.64
C LYS A 99 -2.93 12.77 3.09
N ALA A 100 -3.23 11.51 2.79
CA ALA A 100 -4.50 10.87 3.13
C ALA A 100 -4.32 9.36 3.39
N MET A 101 -5.23 8.79 4.17
CA MET A 101 -5.20 7.36 4.53
C MET A 101 -6.60 6.76 4.50
N SER A 102 -6.70 5.51 4.06
CA SER A 102 -7.95 4.73 4.16
C SER A 102 -8.23 4.30 5.62
N GLY A 103 -9.49 4.00 5.91
CA GLY A 103 -9.93 3.59 7.24
C GLY A 103 -9.95 4.72 8.28
N LEU A 104 -10.02 5.97 7.83
CA LEU A 104 -10.28 7.14 8.66
C LEU A 104 -11.70 7.67 8.37
N ASP A 105 -12.50 7.86 9.41
CA ASP A 105 -13.85 8.45 9.30
C ASP A 105 -13.82 9.98 9.22
N LYS A 106 -12.75 10.58 9.72
CA LYS A 106 -12.53 12.03 9.78
C LYS A 106 -11.05 12.37 9.70
N PRO A 107 -10.71 13.63 9.39
CA PRO A 107 -9.31 14.08 9.41
C PRO A 107 -8.63 13.78 10.75
N LEU A 108 -7.43 13.19 10.66
CA LEU A 108 -6.60 12.84 11.82
C LEU A 108 -5.49 13.89 11.98
N THR A 109 -5.47 14.57 13.11
CA THR A 109 -4.38 15.50 13.44
C THR A 109 -3.46 14.90 14.48
N VAL A 110 -2.18 14.82 14.16
CA VAL A 110 -1.12 14.29 15.03
C VAL A 110 -0.10 15.40 15.30
N MET A 111 0.23 15.62 16.57
CA MET A 111 1.29 16.56 16.94
C MET A 111 2.66 15.94 16.67
N LEU A 112 3.33 16.42 15.63
CA LEU A 112 4.66 15.96 15.24
C LEU A 112 5.73 16.92 15.71
N THR A 113 6.91 16.40 16.07
CA THR A 113 8.06 17.22 16.41
C THR A 113 8.73 17.71 15.13
N GLU A 114 8.74 19.03 14.91
CA GLU A 114 9.45 19.67 13.80
C GLU A 114 10.93 19.86 14.12
N THR A 115 11.20 20.40 15.31
CA THR A 115 12.55 20.62 15.84
C THR A 115 12.56 20.30 17.33
N ARG A 116 13.74 20.23 17.94
CA ARG A 116 13.88 19.95 19.37
C ARG A 116 13.07 20.99 20.19
N GLY A 117 12.02 20.51 20.88
CA GLY A 117 11.13 21.35 21.69
C GLY A 117 9.96 22.01 20.95
N LYS A 118 9.88 21.94 19.62
CA LYS A 118 8.76 22.49 18.84
C LYS A 118 7.93 21.37 18.21
N ARG A 119 6.63 21.37 18.53
CA ARG A 119 5.64 20.49 17.92
C ARG A 119 4.71 21.30 17.03
N ALA A 120 4.32 20.70 15.90
CA ALA A 120 3.32 21.26 15.01
C ALA A 120 2.23 20.22 14.70
N PRO A 121 0.98 20.65 14.50
CA PRO A 121 -0.08 19.78 14.08
C PRO A 121 0.16 19.34 12.63
N PHE A 122 0.03 18.06 12.38
CA PHE A 122 0.05 17.48 11.05
C PHE A 122 -1.26 16.74 10.81
N THR A 123 -2.02 17.17 9.82
CA THR A 123 -3.35 16.64 9.53
C THR A 123 -3.32 15.76 8.30
N VAL A 124 -3.86 14.54 8.45
CA VAL A 124 -4.05 13.56 7.39
C VAL A 124 -5.53 13.48 7.06
N GLN A 125 -5.86 13.55 5.78
CA GLN A 125 -7.24 13.45 5.32
C GLN A 125 -7.68 11.99 5.22
N PRO A 126 -8.98 11.69 5.43
CA PRO A 126 -9.50 10.39 5.08
C PRO A 126 -9.42 10.21 3.55
N LEU A 127 -8.89 9.07 3.12
CA LEU A 127 -9.20 8.61 1.76
C LEU A 127 -10.63 8.08 1.81
N PRO A 128 -11.49 8.44 0.84
CA PRO A 128 -12.68 7.64 0.63
C PRO A 128 -12.17 6.20 0.49
N ASP A 129 -12.75 5.28 1.27
CA ASP A 129 -12.43 3.87 1.08
C ASP A 129 -12.53 3.64 -0.43
N ALA A 130 -11.45 3.10 -1.00
CA ALA A 130 -11.50 2.64 -2.38
C ALA A 130 -12.80 1.83 -2.43
N PRO A 131 -13.72 2.13 -3.36
CA PRO A 131 -15.02 1.46 -3.36
C PRO A 131 -14.70 0.01 -3.14
N ALA A 132 -15.17 -0.53 -2.00
CA ALA A 132 -14.91 -1.91 -1.63
C ALA A 132 -15.15 -2.64 -2.92
N GLN A 133 -14.12 -3.26 -3.50
CA GLN A 133 -14.25 -3.85 -4.82
C GLN A 133 -15.55 -4.59 -4.73
N SER A 134 -16.55 -4.08 -5.46
CA SER A 134 -17.93 -4.56 -5.28
C SER A 134 -17.80 -6.05 -5.34
N PRO A 135 -18.23 -6.81 -4.30
CA PRO A 135 -17.84 -8.20 -4.18
C PRO A 135 -18.09 -8.81 -5.54
N TYR A 136 -17.03 -9.33 -6.15
CA TYR A 136 -17.09 -9.87 -7.50
C TYR A 136 -18.37 -10.72 -7.60
N THR A 137 -19.25 -10.34 -8.48
CA THR A 137 -20.47 -11.09 -8.74
C THR A 137 -20.22 -11.88 -9.99
N PRO A 138 -20.01 -13.20 -9.87
CA PRO A 138 -19.71 -14.04 -11.02
C PRO A 138 -20.89 -14.05 -12.00
N SER A 139 -20.60 -14.04 -13.29
CA SER A 139 -21.62 -14.16 -14.34
C SER A 139 -22.33 -15.52 -14.32
N GLN A 140 -21.66 -16.52 -13.74
CA GLN A 140 -22.16 -17.88 -13.52
C GLN A 140 -21.55 -18.50 -12.24
N ASP A 141 -22.14 -19.60 -11.75
CA ASP A 141 -21.64 -20.24 -10.53
C ASP A 141 -20.40 -21.10 -10.78
N PHE A 142 -19.24 -20.42 -10.86
CA PHE A 142 -17.95 -21.10 -11.04
C PHE A 142 -17.57 -22.03 -9.87
N LEU A 143 -18.13 -21.79 -8.65
CA LEU A 143 -17.88 -22.68 -7.52
C LEU A 143 -18.56 -24.02 -7.69
N ALA A 144 -19.79 -24.03 -8.24
CA ALA A 144 -20.48 -25.27 -8.60
C ALA A 144 -19.74 -25.99 -9.73
N LEU A 145 -19.37 -25.26 -10.80
CA LEU A 145 -18.61 -25.83 -11.92
C LEU A 145 -17.27 -26.43 -11.48
N MET A 146 -16.59 -25.78 -10.52
CA MET A 146 -15.33 -26.30 -9.99
C MET A 146 -15.50 -27.58 -9.19
N LYS A 147 -16.61 -27.72 -8.45
CA LYS A 147 -16.93 -28.96 -7.71
C LYS A 147 -17.31 -30.11 -8.62
N ASP A 148 -18.00 -29.80 -9.72
CA ASP A 148 -18.44 -30.79 -10.70
C ASP A 148 -17.30 -31.24 -11.63
N ALA A 149 -16.24 -30.43 -11.75
CA ALA A 149 -15.05 -30.75 -12.53
C ALA A 149 -14.28 -31.93 -11.92
N THR A 150 -14.17 -33.02 -12.67
CA THR A 150 -13.53 -34.26 -12.23
C THR A 150 -12.10 -34.41 -12.70
N THR A 151 -11.74 -33.72 -13.79
CA THR A 151 -10.40 -33.76 -14.37
C THR A 151 -9.61 -32.47 -14.13
N PRO A 152 -8.26 -32.56 -14.12
CA PRO A 152 -7.41 -31.36 -13.99
C PRO A 152 -7.66 -30.31 -15.10
N ASP A 153 -7.94 -30.79 -16.32
CA ASP A 153 -8.21 -29.90 -17.47
C ASP A 153 -9.52 -29.15 -17.32
N GLU A 154 -10.58 -29.81 -16.83
CA GLU A 154 -11.86 -29.18 -16.53
C GLU A 154 -11.70 -28.12 -15.44
N LYS A 155 -10.97 -28.42 -14.36
CA LYS A 155 -10.68 -27.46 -13.27
C LYS A 155 -9.91 -26.23 -13.77
N ASN A 156 -8.92 -26.45 -14.64
CA ASN A 156 -8.15 -25.37 -15.24
C ASN A 156 -9.01 -24.48 -16.16
N ASN A 157 -9.92 -25.09 -16.91
CA ASN A 157 -10.87 -24.36 -17.76
C ASN A 157 -11.80 -23.47 -16.94
N VAL A 158 -12.39 -23.98 -15.86
CA VAL A 158 -13.23 -23.21 -14.92
C VAL A 158 -12.43 -22.06 -14.31
N TRP A 159 -11.18 -22.30 -13.95
CA TRP A 159 -10.28 -21.26 -13.43
C TRP A 159 -10.03 -20.15 -14.45
N GLN A 160 -9.74 -20.49 -15.70
CA GLN A 160 -9.54 -19.51 -16.76
C GLN A 160 -10.80 -18.69 -17.03
N GLN A 161 -11.97 -19.33 -17.13
CA GLN A 161 -13.24 -18.65 -17.33
C GLN A 161 -13.56 -17.68 -16.19
N ALA A 162 -13.31 -18.06 -14.94
CA ALA A 162 -13.50 -17.16 -13.79
C ALA A 162 -12.54 -15.96 -13.84
N THR A 163 -11.31 -16.19 -14.28
CA THR A 163 -10.31 -15.12 -14.43
C THR A 163 -10.70 -14.14 -15.53
N GLU A 164 -11.17 -14.63 -16.67
CA GLU A 164 -11.69 -13.82 -17.79
C GLU A 164 -12.96 -13.05 -17.42
N ASP A 165 -13.80 -13.62 -16.55
CA ASP A 165 -15.00 -12.97 -15.98
C ASP A 165 -14.66 -11.85 -14.98
N GLY A 166 -13.37 -11.69 -14.63
CA GLY A 166 -12.89 -10.64 -13.75
C GLY A 166 -12.85 -11.03 -12.26
N ALA A 167 -12.79 -12.33 -11.94
CA ALA A 167 -12.72 -12.83 -10.57
C ALA A 167 -11.57 -12.21 -9.79
N ASP A 168 -11.88 -11.66 -8.61
CA ASP A 168 -10.88 -11.13 -7.69
C ASP A 168 -10.09 -12.26 -6.99
N GLN A 169 -8.97 -11.89 -6.36
CA GLN A 169 -8.09 -12.85 -5.67
C GLN A 169 -8.81 -13.62 -4.54
N ALA A 170 -9.79 -12.99 -3.90
CA ALA A 170 -10.56 -13.61 -2.83
C ALA A 170 -11.47 -14.72 -3.38
N TYR A 171 -12.11 -14.49 -4.52
CA TYR A 171 -12.97 -15.48 -5.19
C TYR A 171 -12.14 -16.62 -5.80
N LEU A 172 -11.01 -16.30 -6.45
CA LEU A 172 -10.06 -17.30 -6.96
C LEU A 172 -9.51 -18.19 -5.84
N GLY A 173 -9.26 -17.64 -4.65
CA GLY A 173 -8.90 -18.43 -3.47
C GLY A 173 -9.98 -19.43 -3.06
N LYS A 174 -11.26 -19.06 -3.10
CA LYS A 174 -12.40 -19.97 -2.83
C LYS A 174 -12.53 -21.05 -3.91
N LEU A 175 -12.33 -20.67 -5.17
CA LEU A 175 -12.32 -21.62 -6.29
C LEU A 175 -11.24 -22.70 -6.13
N LYS A 176 -10.04 -22.30 -5.72
CA LYS A 176 -8.94 -23.24 -5.46
C LYS A 176 -9.29 -24.24 -4.35
N GLN A 177 -9.91 -23.77 -3.28
CA GLN A 177 -10.37 -24.64 -2.18
C GLN A 177 -11.48 -25.59 -2.62
N ALA A 178 -12.39 -25.14 -3.49
CA ALA A 178 -13.48 -25.98 -4.00
C ALA A 178 -13.01 -27.08 -4.96
N GLY A 179 -11.84 -26.89 -5.59
CA GLY A 179 -11.23 -27.87 -6.51
C GLY A 179 -10.21 -28.81 -5.87
N SER A 180 -10.01 -28.76 -4.55
CA SER A 180 -9.01 -29.57 -3.84
C SER A 180 -9.52 -30.92 -3.38
#